data_881406457c2ae8932f6ecda04f020e98
#
_entry.id   881406457c2ae8932f6ecda04f020e98
#
_cell.length_a   1.000
_cell.length_b   1.000
_cell.length_c   1.000
_cell.angle_alpha   90.00
_cell.angle_beta   90.00
_cell.angle_gamma   90.00
#
_symmetry.space_group_name_H-M   'P 1'
#
loop_
_entity.id
_entity.type
_entity.pdbx_description
1 polymer ?
#
loop_
_entity_poly.entity_id
_entity_poly.type
_entity_poly.pdbx_seq_one_letter_code
_entity_poly.pdbx_strand_id
1 'polypeptide(L)'
;MIRDILKMGDERLLRIAPPVPPEMFDSPELWQLIDDMFQTMEHVGGVGLAAPQVGVDLQLVIFGFESSERYPDAPAVPQTILINPLITPLSPLLEEGYEGCLSVPGLRGAVDRYQRIRYEGFDPKGEPIVRIAEGFHARVVQHECDHLIGRLYPSRITDFSKFGFIEVMFPDMDPTADE
;
A
#
# COMPACT_ATOMS: atom_id res chain seq x y z
N MET A 1 2.74 -0.84 -18.93
CA MET A 1 4.12 -0.30 -18.94
C MET A 1 4.61 -0.16 -17.51
N ILE A 2 5.83 -0.65 -17.21
CA ILE A 2 6.43 -0.47 -15.87
C ILE A 2 6.76 1.01 -15.67
N ARG A 3 6.34 1.56 -14.53
CA ARG A 3 6.57 2.97 -14.15
C ARG A 3 7.65 3.07 -13.08
N ASP A 4 8.31 4.21 -13.02
CA ASP A 4 9.23 4.51 -11.93
C ASP A 4 8.46 4.71 -10.62
N ILE A 5 8.98 4.13 -9.53
CA ILE A 5 8.43 4.32 -8.19
C ILE A 5 9.18 5.47 -7.53
N LEU A 6 8.43 6.47 -7.08
CA LEU A 6 8.97 7.61 -6.34
C LEU A 6 9.50 7.15 -4.99
N LYS A 7 10.62 7.71 -4.56
CA LYS A 7 11.27 7.38 -3.28
C LYS A 7 11.04 8.49 -2.25
N MET A 8 11.01 8.09 -0.98
CA MET A 8 10.93 9.02 0.16
C MET A 8 11.95 10.15 0.02
N GLY A 9 11.49 11.38 0.16
CA GLY A 9 12.21 12.61 -0.14
C GLY A 9 11.60 13.37 -1.35
N ASP A 10 10.88 12.67 -2.23
CA ASP A 10 10.11 13.32 -3.28
C ASP A 10 8.83 13.94 -2.68
N GLU A 11 8.66 15.23 -2.84
CA GLU A 11 7.54 15.98 -2.26
C GLU A 11 6.17 15.54 -2.76
N ARG A 12 6.11 14.90 -3.94
CA ARG A 12 4.86 14.36 -4.49
C ARG A 12 4.25 13.27 -3.62
N LEU A 13 5.08 12.56 -2.84
CA LEU A 13 4.61 11.55 -1.89
C LEU A 13 3.93 12.13 -0.64
N LEU A 14 4.06 13.44 -0.41
CA LEU A 14 3.50 14.13 0.73
C LEU A 14 2.18 14.86 0.42
N ARG A 15 1.69 14.74 -0.80
CA ARG A 15 0.45 15.36 -1.26
C ARG A 15 -0.77 14.57 -0.80
N ILE A 16 -1.88 15.29 -0.64
CA ILE A 16 -3.20 14.68 -0.48
C ILE A 16 -3.78 14.44 -1.88
N ALA A 17 -4.03 13.19 -2.22
CA ALA A 17 -4.56 12.84 -3.53
C ALA A 17 -6.05 13.21 -3.63
N PRO A 18 -6.47 13.84 -4.74
CA PRO A 18 -7.88 14.07 -5.00
C PRO A 18 -8.60 12.76 -5.38
N PRO A 19 -9.92 12.70 -5.19
CA PRO A 19 -10.69 11.54 -5.61
C PRO A 19 -10.65 11.37 -7.14
N VAL A 20 -10.76 10.12 -7.58
CA VAL A 20 -11.04 9.82 -9.00
C VAL A 20 -12.41 10.39 -9.33
N PRO A 21 -12.51 11.30 -10.35
CA PRO A 21 -13.78 11.91 -10.69
C PRO A 21 -14.73 10.93 -11.40
N PRO A 22 -16.04 11.13 -11.30
CA PRO A 22 -17.03 10.21 -11.86
C PRO A 22 -16.84 9.88 -13.34
N GLU A 23 -16.44 10.86 -14.15
CA GLU A 23 -16.21 10.71 -15.59
C GLU A 23 -14.99 9.86 -15.95
N MET A 24 -14.09 9.62 -14.99
CA MET A 24 -12.91 8.80 -15.22
C MET A 24 -13.17 7.31 -15.04
N PHE A 25 -14.23 6.94 -14.29
CA PHE A 25 -14.56 5.53 -14.12
C PHE A 25 -14.82 4.84 -15.47
N ASP A 26 -14.35 3.61 -15.60
CA ASP A 26 -14.40 2.77 -16.79
C ASP A 26 -13.76 3.39 -18.06
N SER A 27 -12.94 4.44 -17.87
CA SER A 27 -12.23 5.07 -18.99
C SER A 27 -10.99 4.25 -19.39
N PRO A 28 -10.58 4.31 -20.67
CA PRO A 28 -9.33 3.70 -21.12
C PRO A 28 -8.10 4.17 -20.34
N GLU A 29 -8.07 5.44 -19.95
CA GLU A 29 -6.98 6.06 -19.19
C GLU A 29 -6.86 5.46 -17.79
N LEU A 30 -7.99 5.25 -17.11
CA LEU A 30 -7.99 4.62 -15.78
C LEU A 30 -7.53 3.16 -15.87
N TRP A 31 -8.04 2.41 -16.82
CA TRP A 31 -7.64 1.01 -17.02
C TRP A 31 -6.16 0.88 -17.39
N GLN A 32 -5.63 1.80 -18.22
CA GLN A 32 -4.20 1.81 -18.56
C GLN A 32 -3.33 2.10 -17.33
N LEU A 33 -3.74 3.06 -16.48
CA LEU A 33 -3.03 3.35 -15.24
C LEU A 33 -3.01 2.14 -14.30
N ILE A 34 -4.14 1.46 -14.14
CA ILE A 34 -4.26 0.27 -13.30
C ILE A 34 -3.36 -0.86 -13.83
N ASP A 35 -3.38 -1.11 -15.14
CA ASP A 35 -2.52 -2.11 -15.78
C ASP A 35 -1.02 -1.79 -15.56
N ASP A 36 -0.63 -0.55 -15.76
CA ASP A 36 0.74 -0.09 -15.50
C ASP A 36 1.14 -0.29 -14.04
N MET A 37 0.23 0.00 -13.10
CA MET A 37 0.48 -0.18 -11.66
C MET A 37 0.67 -1.66 -11.30
N PHE A 38 -0.15 -2.56 -11.84
CA PHE A 38 0.02 -4.00 -11.63
C PHE A 38 1.35 -4.51 -12.19
N GLN A 39 1.68 -4.12 -13.44
CA GLN A 39 2.96 -4.50 -14.05
C GLN A 39 4.15 -4.00 -13.23
N THR A 40 4.05 -2.78 -12.70
CA THR A 40 5.09 -2.18 -11.84
C THR A 40 5.21 -2.94 -10.51
N MET A 41 4.09 -3.20 -9.85
CA MET A 41 4.04 -3.94 -8.58
C MET A 41 4.61 -5.35 -8.72
N GLU A 42 4.21 -6.09 -9.75
CA GLU A 42 4.70 -7.43 -10.03
C GLU A 42 6.21 -7.45 -10.32
N HIS A 43 6.69 -6.47 -11.09
CA HIS A 43 8.11 -6.37 -11.45
C HIS A 43 9.02 -6.26 -10.23
N VAL A 44 8.57 -5.60 -9.18
CA VAL A 44 9.33 -5.39 -7.93
C VAL A 44 8.94 -6.34 -6.80
N GLY A 45 8.03 -7.28 -7.05
CA GLY A 45 7.58 -8.24 -6.03
C GLY A 45 6.78 -7.60 -4.89
N GLY A 46 6.10 -6.50 -5.15
CA GLY A 46 5.32 -5.77 -4.14
C GLY A 46 3.99 -6.45 -3.81
N VAL A 47 3.43 -6.09 -2.66
CA VAL A 47 2.12 -6.58 -2.19
C VAL A 47 1.02 -5.54 -2.32
N GLY A 48 1.38 -4.30 -2.54
CA GLY A 48 0.50 -3.16 -2.76
C GLY A 48 1.23 -2.00 -3.40
N LEU A 49 0.47 -1.11 -4.03
CA LEU A 49 0.98 0.11 -4.66
C LEU A 49 -0.14 1.15 -4.74
N ALA A 50 0.19 2.39 -4.43
CA ALA A 50 -0.71 3.53 -4.55
C ALA A 50 -0.34 4.39 -5.76
N ALA A 51 -1.33 4.99 -6.42
CA ALA A 51 -1.11 5.86 -7.59
C ALA A 51 -0.12 7.01 -7.32
N PRO A 52 -0.12 7.67 -6.14
CA PRO A 52 0.90 8.68 -5.83
C PRO A 52 2.34 8.16 -5.91
N GLN A 53 2.59 6.89 -5.63
CA GLN A 53 3.93 6.30 -5.72
C GLN A 53 4.47 6.21 -7.15
N VAL A 54 3.61 6.25 -8.14
CA VAL A 54 3.99 6.34 -9.55
C VAL A 54 3.75 7.72 -10.14
N GLY A 55 3.62 8.74 -9.29
CA GLY A 55 3.51 10.14 -9.67
C GLY A 55 2.13 10.58 -10.15
N VAL A 56 1.09 9.82 -9.86
CA VAL A 56 -0.29 10.14 -10.23
C VAL A 56 -1.11 10.49 -8.99
N ASP A 57 -1.55 11.74 -8.90
CA ASP A 57 -2.34 12.25 -7.78
C ASP A 57 -3.81 11.84 -7.94
N LEU A 58 -4.12 10.59 -7.60
CA LEU A 58 -5.48 10.06 -7.58
C LEU A 58 -5.66 9.11 -6.38
N GLN A 59 -6.87 9.09 -5.83
CA GLN A 59 -7.23 8.14 -4.78
C GLN A 59 -7.47 6.74 -5.39
N LEU A 60 -6.38 6.08 -5.73
CA LEU A 60 -6.35 4.74 -6.30
C LEU A 60 -5.23 3.94 -5.66
N VAL A 61 -5.56 2.78 -5.13
CA VAL A 61 -4.60 1.79 -4.64
C VAL A 61 -4.90 0.42 -5.22
N ILE A 62 -3.85 -0.38 -5.39
CA ILE A 62 -3.95 -1.80 -5.71
C ILE A 62 -3.21 -2.60 -4.66
N PHE A 63 -3.68 -3.78 -4.35
CA PHE A 63 -3.02 -4.70 -3.42
C PHE A 63 -3.51 -6.14 -3.62
N GLY A 64 -2.78 -7.07 -3.05
CA GLY A 64 -3.14 -8.47 -3.03
C GLY A 64 -2.01 -9.37 -3.53
N PHE A 65 -1.99 -10.60 -2.99
CA PHE A 65 -1.02 -11.63 -3.34
C PHE A 65 -1.50 -12.99 -2.81
N GLU A 66 -1.03 -14.06 -3.43
CA GLU A 66 -1.22 -15.42 -2.91
C GLU A 66 -0.11 -15.81 -1.92
N SER A 67 1.14 -15.45 -2.27
CA SER A 67 2.32 -15.61 -1.42
C SER A 67 3.29 -14.47 -1.70
N SER A 68 4.13 -14.11 -0.72
CA SER A 68 5.08 -13.02 -0.84
C SER A 68 6.44 -13.41 -0.27
N GLU A 69 7.50 -13.18 -1.03
CA GLU A 69 8.87 -13.33 -0.54
C GLU A 69 9.21 -12.24 0.49
N ARG A 70 8.59 -11.06 0.37
CA ARG A 70 8.76 -9.94 1.30
C ARG A 70 8.13 -10.22 2.68
N TYR A 71 7.04 -10.98 2.69
CA TYR A 71 6.28 -11.34 3.90
C TYR A 71 5.93 -12.84 3.86
N PRO A 72 6.93 -13.73 4.06
CA PRO A 72 6.75 -15.17 3.83
C PRO A 72 5.72 -15.83 4.74
N ASP A 73 5.49 -15.26 5.93
CA ASP A 73 4.53 -15.78 6.92
C ASP A 73 3.15 -15.13 6.82
N ALA A 74 2.97 -14.15 5.91
CA ALA A 74 1.71 -13.46 5.75
C ALA A 74 0.66 -14.33 5.03
N PRO A 75 -0.60 -14.32 5.48
CA PRO A 75 -1.69 -14.96 4.75
C PRO A 75 -1.97 -14.25 3.44
N ALA A 76 -2.52 -14.98 2.47
CA ALA A 76 -2.94 -14.42 1.19
C ALA A 76 -3.94 -13.27 1.38
N VAL A 77 -3.81 -12.25 0.52
CA VAL A 77 -4.74 -11.10 0.47
C VAL A 77 -5.36 -11.08 -0.93
N PRO A 78 -6.70 -10.97 -1.06
CA PRO A 78 -7.34 -10.97 -2.37
C PRO A 78 -6.87 -9.78 -3.22
N GLN A 79 -6.60 -10.05 -4.49
CA GLN A 79 -6.23 -9.00 -5.45
C GLN A 79 -7.37 -8.00 -5.56
N THR A 80 -7.07 -6.72 -5.31
CA THR A 80 -8.07 -5.68 -5.19
C THR A 80 -7.59 -4.40 -5.87
N ILE A 81 -8.51 -3.74 -6.57
CA ILE A 81 -8.38 -2.37 -7.05
C ILE A 81 -9.38 -1.57 -6.23
N LEU A 82 -8.91 -0.57 -5.49
CA LEU A 82 -9.73 0.21 -4.57
C LEU A 82 -9.61 1.70 -4.89
N ILE A 83 -10.73 2.30 -5.26
CA ILE A 83 -10.83 3.70 -5.69
C ILE A 83 -11.67 4.48 -4.69
N ASN A 84 -11.22 5.70 -4.34
CA ASN A 84 -11.89 6.60 -3.40
C ASN A 84 -12.19 5.90 -2.05
N PRO A 85 -11.16 5.34 -1.39
CA PRO A 85 -11.39 4.52 -0.22
C PRO A 85 -11.78 5.31 1.02
N LEU A 86 -12.58 4.65 1.87
CA LEU A 86 -12.88 5.07 3.23
C LEU A 86 -12.59 3.90 4.17
N ILE A 87 -11.80 4.13 5.20
CA ILE A 87 -11.50 3.14 6.23
C ILE A 87 -12.21 3.52 7.51
N THR A 88 -12.91 2.53 8.09
CA THR A 88 -13.56 2.66 9.40
C THR A 88 -12.98 1.60 10.34
N PRO A 89 -12.26 1.98 11.40
CA PRO A 89 -11.86 1.03 12.43
C PRO A 89 -13.08 0.39 13.09
N LEU A 90 -13.05 -0.94 13.24
CA LEU A 90 -14.13 -1.69 13.90
C LEU A 90 -13.82 -2.02 15.36
N SER A 91 -12.60 -1.74 15.80
CA SER A 91 -12.12 -1.94 17.17
C SER A 91 -11.02 -0.93 17.45
N PRO A 92 -10.85 -0.47 18.71
CA PRO A 92 -9.72 0.34 19.10
C PRO A 92 -8.40 -0.43 19.22
N LEU A 93 -8.44 -1.76 19.09
CA LEU A 93 -7.25 -2.60 19.22
C LEU A 93 -6.27 -2.37 18.09
N LEU A 94 -5.02 -2.14 18.48
CA LEU A 94 -3.89 -2.01 17.56
C LEU A 94 -3.05 -3.28 17.59
N GLU A 95 -2.44 -3.59 16.47
CA GLU A 95 -1.49 -4.69 16.31
C GLU A 95 -0.20 -4.13 15.75
N GLU A 96 0.91 -4.39 16.47
CA GLU A 96 2.25 -4.03 15.98
C GLU A 96 2.72 -5.04 14.95
N GLY A 97 3.31 -4.55 13.87
CA GLY A 97 3.93 -5.40 12.86
C GLY A 97 4.91 -4.64 12.01
N TYR A 98 5.90 -5.35 11.49
CA TYR A 98 6.89 -4.76 10.61
C TYR A 98 6.32 -4.50 9.22
N GLU A 99 6.63 -3.31 8.70
CA GLU A 99 6.27 -2.87 7.36
C GLU A 99 7.52 -2.44 6.59
N GLY A 100 7.48 -2.66 5.29
CA GLY A 100 8.34 -2.03 4.31
C GLY A 100 7.50 -1.28 3.28
N CYS A 101 8.14 -0.52 2.42
CA CYS A 101 7.47 0.23 1.37
C CYS A 101 8.37 0.32 0.15
N LEU A 102 7.79 0.16 -1.04
CA LEU A 102 8.53 0.30 -2.29
C LEU A 102 9.13 1.71 -2.47
N SER A 103 8.54 2.72 -1.82
CA SER A 103 9.06 4.08 -1.78
C SER A 103 10.13 4.32 -0.71
N VAL A 104 10.40 3.32 0.15
CA VAL A 104 11.39 3.36 1.24
C VAL A 104 12.24 2.07 1.19
N PRO A 105 13.01 1.89 0.12
CA PRO A 105 13.73 0.63 -0.10
C PRO A 105 14.79 0.37 0.96
N GLY A 106 14.99 -0.90 1.31
CA GLY A 106 16.04 -1.37 2.22
C GLY A 106 15.73 -1.17 3.70
N LEU A 107 14.61 -0.57 4.07
CA LEU A 107 14.22 -0.31 5.45
C LEU A 107 13.00 -1.14 5.87
N ARG A 108 12.93 -1.45 7.16
CA ARG A 108 11.76 -2.05 7.82
C ARG A 108 11.52 -1.35 9.16
N GLY A 109 10.27 -1.23 9.55
CA GLY A 109 9.91 -0.65 10.82
C GLY A 109 8.61 -1.20 11.38
N ALA A 110 8.53 -1.28 12.71
CA ALA A 110 7.33 -1.71 13.39
C ALA A 110 6.32 -0.57 13.49
N VAL A 111 5.12 -0.82 13.00
CA VAL A 111 4.01 0.15 12.96
C VAL A 111 2.78 -0.46 13.61
N ASP A 112 2.10 0.33 14.43
CA ASP A 112 0.81 -0.04 14.97
C ASP A 112 -0.29 0.27 13.95
N ARG A 113 -1.12 -0.74 13.67
CA ARG A 113 -2.29 -0.61 12.80
C ARG A 113 -3.53 -1.12 13.52
N TYR A 114 -4.69 -0.60 13.16
CA TYR A 114 -5.95 -1.20 13.60
C TYR A 114 -6.00 -2.65 13.17
N GLN A 115 -6.29 -3.54 14.13
CA GLN A 115 -6.35 -4.97 13.89
C GLN A 115 -7.52 -5.35 12.96
N ARG A 116 -8.64 -4.62 13.07
CA ARG A 116 -9.86 -4.90 12.32
C ARG A 116 -10.47 -3.63 11.78
N ILE A 117 -10.72 -3.61 10.48
CA ILE A 117 -11.28 -2.46 9.75
C ILE A 117 -12.41 -2.90 8.84
N ARG A 118 -13.29 -1.95 8.54
CA ARG A 118 -14.12 -1.99 7.33
C ARG A 118 -13.51 -1.01 6.34
N TYR A 119 -13.33 -1.43 5.10
CA TYR A 119 -12.97 -0.52 4.03
C TYR A 119 -14.00 -0.53 2.92
N GLU A 120 -14.24 0.63 2.39
CA GLU A 120 -15.21 0.90 1.35
C GLU A 120 -14.56 1.70 0.25
N GLY A 121 -15.08 1.58 -0.95
CA GLY A 121 -14.63 2.32 -2.12
C GLY A 121 -15.33 1.81 -3.35
N PHE A 122 -14.67 1.96 -4.48
CA PHE A 122 -15.23 1.57 -5.78
C PHE A 122 -14.23 0.75 -6.58
N ASP A 123 -14.76 -0.14 -7.40
CA ASP A 123 -13.98 -0.78 -8.45
C ASP A 123 -13.80 0.16 -9.65
N PRO A 124 -13.02 -0.21 -10.69
CA PRO A 124 -12.80 0.66 -11.84
C PRO A 124 -14.04 0.98 -12.67
N LYS A 125 -15.10 0.20 -12.52
CA LYS A 125 -16.40 0.44 -13.19
C LYS A 125 -17.35 1.33 -12.37
N GLY A 126 -16.91 1.74 -11.17
CA GLY A 126 -17.73 2.54 -10.26
C GLY A 126 -18.68 1.72 -9.39
N GLU A 127 -18.54 0.39 -9.36
CA GLU A 127 -19.33 -0.46 -8.49
C GLU A 127 -18.77 -0.41 -7.06
N PRO A 128 -19.64 -0.33 -6.03
CA PRO A 128 -19.17 -0.24 -4.65
C PRO A 128 -18.49 -1.52 -4.18
N ILE A 129 -17.42 -1.32 -3.41
CA ILE A 129 -16.72 -2.36 -2.65
C ILE A 129 -16.92 -2.06 -1.18
N VAL A 130 -17.34 -3.06 -0.41
CA VAL A 130 -17.41 -3.01 1.06
C VAL A 130 -16.86 -4.32 1.60
N ARG A 131 -15.81 -4.24 2.42
CA ARG A 131 -15.19 -5.43 3.01
C ARG A 131 -14.76 -5.17 4.45
N ILE A 132 -14.74 -6.25 5.23
CA ILE A 132 -14.11 -6.29 6.55
C ILE A 132 -12.79 -7.04 6.40
N ALA A 133 -11.72 -6.47 6.95
CA ALA A 133 -10.40 -7.05 6.95
C ALA A 133 -9.79 -7.07 8.34
N GLU A 134 -8.96 -8.07 8.60
CA GLU A 134 -8.24 -8.26 9.86
C GLU A 134 -6.77 -8.55 9.59
N GLY A 135 -5.92 -8.33 10.61
CA GLY A 135 -4.52 -8.72 10.57
C GLY A 135 -3.75 -8.09 9.42
N PHE A 136 -3.01 -8.91 8.69
CA PHE A 136 -2.15 -8.43 7.60
C PHE A 136 -2.94 -7.80 6.45
N HIS A 137 -4.10 -8.34 6.12
CA HIS A 137 -4.99 -7.73 5.12
C HIS A 137 -5.37 -6.29 5.53
N ALA A 138 -5.79 -6.10 6.78
CA ALA A 138 -6.10 -4.76 7.30
C ALA A 138 -4.87 -3.84 7.29
N ARG A 139 -3.68 -4.36 7.60
CA ARG A 139 -2.41 -3.63 7.57
C ARG A 139 -2.09 -3.11 6.18
N VAL A 140 -2.17 -3.96 5.17
CA VAL A 140 -1.90 -3.58 3.78
C VAL A 140 -2.84 -2.47 3.32
N VAL A 141 -4.14 -2.60 3.58
CA VAL A 141 -5.12 -1.56 3.20
C VAL A 141 -4.81 -0.22 3.87
N GLN A 142 -4.49 -0.22 5.15
CA GLN A 142 -4.14 1.00 5.89
C GLN A 142 -2.84 1.62 5.37
N HIS A 143 -1.83 0.79 5.07
CA HIS A 143 -0.56 1.25 4.52
C HIS A 143 -0.76 1.95 3.17
N GLU A 144 -1.48 1.30 2.25
CA GLU A 144 -1.70 1.85 0.91
C GLU A 144 -2.56 3.11 0.94
N CYS A 145 -3.59 3.14 1.78
CA CYS A 145 -4.44 4.33 1.91
C CYS A 145 -3.72 5.51 2.58
N ASP A 146 -2.70 5.28 3.40
CA ASP A 146 -1.85 6.34 3.94
C ASP A 146 -1.17 7.15 2.82
N HIS A 147 -0.76 6.51 1.73
CA HIS A 147 -0.18 7.22 0.59
C HIS A 147 -1.14 8.26 0.00
N LEU A 148 -2.44 8.04 0.10
CA LEU A 148 -3.46 8.95 -0.43
C LEU A 148 -3.62 10.24 0.39
N ILE A 149 -3.13 10.23 1.63
CA ILE A 149 -3.10 11.40 2.52
C ILE A 149 -1.67 11.92 2.74
N GLY A 150 -0.74 11.50 1.90
CA GLY A 150 0.65 11.96 1.94
C GLY A 150 1.46 11.40 3.11
N ARG A 151 1.13 10.20 3.60
CA ARG A 151 1.86 9.57 4.70
C ARG A 151 2.62 8.34 4.26
N LEU A 152 3.87 8.26 4.71
CA LEU A 152 4.74 7.08 4.60
C LEU A 152 4.86 6.41 5.97
N TYR A 153 5.02 5.08 5.99
CA TYR A 153 5.03 4.33 7.25
C TYR A 153 6.11 4.80 8.25
N PRO A 154 7.30 5.32 7.85
CA PRO A 154 8.27 5.83 8.82
C PRO A 154 7.72 6.93 9.73
N SER A 155 6.73 7.71 9.27
CA SER A 155 6.07 8.74 10.07
C SER A 155 5.17 8.16 11.17
N ARG A 156 4.89 6.87 11.15
CA ARG A 156 4.09 6.15 12.15
C ARG A 156 4.93 5.34 13.13
N ILE A 157 6.25 5.31 12.96
CA ILE A 157 7.17 4.62 13.88
C ILE A 157 7.15 5.34 15.22
N THR A 158 6.87 4.61 16.29
CA THR A 158 6.87 5.13 17.67
C THR A 158 8.08 4.66 18.47
N ASP A 159 8.61 3.49 18.15
CA ASP A 159 9.83 2.93 18.76
C ASP A 159 10.94 2.86 17.70
N PHE A 160 11.84 3.83 17.74
CA PHE A 160 12.92 3.93 16.77
C PHE A 160 13.90 2.75 16.83
N SER A 161 13.96 2.00 17.93
CA SER A 161 14.78 0.77 18.04
C SER A 161 14.26 -0.37 17.15
N LYS A 162 13.02 -0.26 16.67
CA LYS A 162 12.37 -1.20 15.77
C LYS A 162 12.28 -0.66 14.34
N PHE A 163 13.19 0.20 13.95
CA PHE A 163 13.27 0.77 12.61
C PHE A 163 14.72 0.79 12.14
N GLY A 164 15.00 0.20 10.99
CA GLY A 164 16.37 0.15 10.48
C GLY A 164 16.49 -0.57 9.15
N PHE A 165 17.72 -0.77 8.73
CA PHE A 165 18.01 -1.48 7.50
C PHE A 165 17.73 -2.98 7.63
N ILE A 166 17.13 -3.57 6.60
CA ILE A 166 16.80 -5.01 6.55
C ILE A 166 18.02 -5.86 6.79
N GLU A 167 19.14 -5.55 6.15
CA GLU A 167 20.42 -6.29 6.27
C GLU A 167 20.96 -6.33 7.70
N VAL A 168 20.57 -5.37 8.55
CA VAL A 168 20.99 -5.30 9.96
C VAL A 168 19.97 -5.97 10.87
N MET A 169 18.69 -5.67 10.67
CA MET A 169 17.61 -6.14 11.55
C MET A 169 17.18 -7.59 11.24
N PHE A 170 17.25 -7.97 9.98
CA PHE A 170 16.83 -9.28 9.47
C PHE A 170 17.92 -9.87 8.57
N PRO A 171 19.09 -10.25 9.14
CA PRO A 171 20.25 -10.68 8.34
C PRO A 171 20.02 -11.92 7.48
N ASP A 172 18.99 -12.71 7.79
CA ASP A 172 18.62 -13.90 7.02
C ASP A 172 17.61 -13.60 5.88
N MET A 173 17.12 -12.36 5.79
CA MET A 173 16.23 -11.92 4.73
C MET A 173 17.05 -11.37 3.55
N ASP A 174 16.61 -11.66 2.31
CA ASP A 174 17.22 -11.09 1.11
C ASP A 174 16.94 -9.57 1.06
N PRO A 175 17.97 -8.71 1.16
CA PRO A 175 17.76 -7.26 1.11
C PRO A 175 17.28 -6.76 -0.27
N THR A 176 17.50 -7.55 -1.34
CA THR A 176 17.09 -7.18 -2.70
C THR A 176 15.59 -7.42 -2.93
N ALA A 177 14.90 -8.10 -2.03
CA ALA A 177 13.45 -8.30 -2.09
C ALA A 177 12.66 -6.98 -1.98
N ASP A 178 13.35 -5.86 -1.69
CA ASP A 178 12.76 -4.51 -1.57
C ASP A 178 13.20 -3.54 -2.68
N GLU A 179 13.96 -3.98 -3.64
CA GLU A 179 14.40 -3.16 -4.78
C GLU A 179 13.45 -3.23 -5.96
#